data_425aaba22cd50fad810dcfe5159b80e6
#
_entry.id   425aaba22cd50fad810dcfe5159b80e6
#
_cell.length_a   1.000
_cell.length_b   1.000
_cell.length_c   1.000
_cell.angle_alpha   90.00
_cell.angle_beta   90.00
_cell.angle_gamma   90.00
#
_symmetry.space_group_name_H-M   'P 1'
#
loop_
_entity.id
_entity.type
_entity.pdbx_description
1 polymer ?
#
loop_
_entity_poly.entity_id
_entity_poly.type
_entity_poly.pdbx_seq_one_letter_code
_entity_poly.pdbx_strand_id
1 'polypeptide(L)'
;MAWSKTAPELPSGSAWEQTITKTNFFVQNWFVLSGEYSIARLEGKQFAVRVLVSPSGGSYGNHPEYGNLYLRCDIGSVRGTAETPGNLPKTPTYWYFVGEADAGTEITVVYGAADTASSQSSGTVKLTAPALLGDVLYLNVNGSAKQVTRVLLNVNGTAREALVKANP
;
A
#
# COMPACT_ATOMS: atom_id res chain seq x y z
N MET A 1 -3.63 -9.70 11.36
CA MET A 1 -3.91 -9.37 9.94
C MET A 1 -2.85 -10.07 9.14
N ALA A 2 -3.21 -10.80 8.10
CA ALA A 2 -2.31 -11.65 7.35
C ALA A 2 -2.20 -11.17 5.89
N TRP A 3 -1.06 -11.40 5.28
CA TRP A 3 -0.86 -11.19 3.85
C TRP A 3 -1.60 -12.29 3.05
N SER A 4 -2.28 -11.90 1.98
CA SER A 4 -3.10 -12.76 1.14
C SER A 4 -2.80 -12.53 -0.34
N LYS A 5 -3.06 -13.55 -1.17
CA LYS A 5 -3.06 -13.40 -2.64
C LYS A 5 -4.44 -12.98 -3.18
N THR A 6 -5.45 -12.95 -2.34
CA THR A 6 -6.79 -12.52 -2.72
C THR A 6 -6.86 -11.01 -2.67
N ALA A 7 -7.18 -10.38 -3.79
CA ALA A 7 -7.38 -8.94 -3.84
C ALA A 7 -8.62 -8.53 -3.02
N PRO A 8 -8.53 -7.48 -2.19
CA PRO A 8 -9.72 -6.90 -1.60
C PRO A 8 -10.56 -6.22 -2.68
N GLU A 9 -11.87 -6.18 -2.47
CA GLU A 9 -12.77 -5.39 -3.29
C GLU A 9 -12.55 -3.90 -2.97
N LEU A 10 -12.35 -3.10 -4.01
CA LEU A 10 -12.23 -1.66 -3.86
C LEU A 10 -13.62 -1.01 -3.93
N PRO A 11 -14.00 -0.19 -2.95
CA PRO A 11 -15.23 0.59 -3.01
C PRO A 11 -15.24 1.55 -4.21
N SER A 12 -16.44 1.94 -4.62
CA SER A 12 -16.60 2.94 -5.67
C SER A 12 -15.88 4.24 -5.29
N GLY A 13 -15.08 4.76 -6.22
CA GLY A 13 -14.26 5.96 -6.00
C GLY A 13 -12.88 5.68 -5.36
N SER A 14 -12.61 4.46 -4.91
CA SER A 14 -11.26 4.08 -4.48
C SER A 14 -10.40 3.62 -5.65
N ALA A 15 -9.11 3.91 -5.57
CA ALA A 15 -8.11 3.47 -6.54
C ALA A 15 -6.80 3.11 -5.84
N TRP A 16 -5.96 2.33 -6.51
CA TRP A 16 -4.58 2.12 -6.07
C TRP A 16 -3.75 3.37 -6.35
N GLU A 17 -3.14 3.90 -5.30
CA GLU A 17 -2.37 5.16 -5.31
C GLU A 17 -0.92 4.93 -4.87
N GLN A 18 -0.11 5.98 -5.04
CA GLN A 18 1.28 6.03 -4.54
C GLN A 18 2.11 4.86 -5.02
N THR A 19 2.02 4.52 -6.32
CA THR A 19 2.81 3.42 -6.87
C THR A 19 4.30 3.71 -6.75
N ILE A 20 5.00 2.88 -5.97
CA ILE A 20 6.45 2.95 -5.76
C ILE A 20 7.07 1.66 -6.30
N THR A 21 8.01 1.79 -7.22
CA THR A 21 8.76 0.66 -7.76
C THR A 21 10.13 0.57 -7.11
N LYS A 22 10.49 -0.61 -6.64
CA LYS A 22 11.83 -0.96 -6.18
C LYS A 22 12.40 -2.04 -7.06
N THR A 23 13.48 -1.72 -7.75
CA THR A 23 14.21 -2.67 -8.59
C THR A 23 15.34 -3.30 -7.80
N ASN A 24 15.65 -4.55 -8.11
CA ASN A 24 16.78 -5.27 -7.53
C ASN A 24 16.78 -5.29 -5.99
N PHE A 25 15.59 -5.41 -5.38
CA PHE A 25 15.59 -5.73 -3.98
C PHE A 25 15.91 -7.19 -3.83
N PHE A 26 17.12 -7.52 -3.64
CA PHE A 26 17.48 -8.82 -3.35
C PHE A 26 18.68 -9.15 -2.72
N VAL A 27 18.83 -10.25 -2.43
CA VAL A 27 19.27 -10.75 -1.33
C VAL A 27 20.33 -11.79 -1.31
N GLN A 28 20.44 -12.57 -2.22
CA GLN A 28 21.52 -13.51 -2.35
C GLN A 28 21.91 -13.56 -3.82
N ASN A 29 23.11 -13.94 -4.13
CA ASN A 29 23.74 -13.91 -5.46
C ASN A 29 22.93 -14.53 -6.62
N TRP A 30 21.70 -14.95 -6.37
CA TRP A 30 20.93 -15.83 -7.24
C TRP A 30 19.54 -15.30 -7.61
N PHE A 31 18.97 -14.40 -6.79
CA PHE A 31 17.66 -13.79 -7.06
C PHE A 31 17.77 -12.32 -7.24
N VAL A 32 17.18 -11.84 -8.27
CA VAL A 32 16.86 -10.44 -8.42
C VAL A 32 15.36 -10.34 -8.54
N LEU A 33 14.75 -9.60 -7.64
CA LEU A 33 13.33 -9.34 -7.63
C LEU A 33 13.10 -7.84 -7.81
N SER A 34 12.00 -7.48 -8.41
CA SER A 34 11.46 -6.14 -8.35
C SER A 34 10.13 -6.16 -7.62
N GLY A 35 9.83 -5.07 -6.93
CA GLY A 35 8.55 -4.88 -6.24
C GLY A 35 7.88 -3.59 -6.68
N GLU A 36 6.57 -3.66 -6.85
CA GLU A 36 5.72 -2.49 -7.02
C GLU A 36 4.75 -2.45 -5.84
N TYR A 37 4.71 -1.30 -5.17
CA TYR A 37 3.95 -1.09 -3.93
C TYR A 37 2.92 0.00 -4.18
N SER A 38 1.69 -0.24 -3.79
CA SER A 38 0.63 0.76 -3.84
C SER A 38 -0.35 0.57 -2.68
N ILE A 39 -1.11 1.60 -2.40
CA ILE A 39 -2.08 1.63 -1.31
C ILE A 39 -3.43 2.10 -1.85
N ALA A 40 -4.52 1.61 -1.27
CA ALA A 40 -5.87 2.06 -1.57
C ALA A 40 -6.68 2.21 -0.29
N ARG A 41 -7.63 3.15 -0.26
CA ARG A 41 -8.62 3.26 0.81
C ARG A 41 -9.73 2.22 0.56
N LEU A 42 -10.12 1.54 1.62
CA LEU A 42 -11.33 0.73 1.68
C LEU A 42 -12.41 1.51 2.44
N GLU A 43 -13.38 0.81 3.01
CA GLU A 43 -14.44 1.46 3.78
C GLU A 43 -13.93 1.99 5.13
N GLY A 44 -14.45 3.14 5.54
CA GLY A 44 -14.07 3.77 6.79
C GLY A 44 -12.55 3.98 6.89
N LYS A 45 -11.95 3.58 8.01
CA LYS A 45 -10.50 3.69 8.22
C LYS A 45 -9.69 2.56 7.59
N GLN A 46 -10.34 1.58 6.96
CA GLN A 46 -9.63 0.46 6.35
C GLN A 46 -8.85 0.92 5.11
N PHE A 47 -7.69 0.37 4.94
CA PHE A 47 -6.85 0.51 3.75
C PHE A 47 -6.32 -0.85 3.31
N ALA A 48 -5.95 -0.94 2.05
CA ALA A 48 -5.23 -2.08 1.54
C ALA A 48 -3.86 -1.65 0.99
N VAL A 49 -2.84 -2.45 1.27
CA VAL A 49 -1.55 -2.37 0.58
C VAL A 49 -1.48 -3.50 -0.42
N ARG A 50 -1.02 -3.18 -1.62
CA ARG A 50 -0.73 -4.14 -2.68
C ARG A 50 0.77 -4.17 -2.95
N VAL A 51 1.34 -5.36 -2.97
CA VAL A 51 2.73 -5.59 -3.35
C VAL A 51 2.77 -6.54 -4.53
N LEU A 52 3.24 -6.08 -5.67
CA LEU A 52 3.58 -6.94 -6.80
C LEU A 52 5.04 -7.34 -6.66
N VAL A 53 5.31 -8.63 -6.55
CA VAL A 53 6.66 -9.18 -6.55
C VAL A 53 6.91 -9.85 -7.88
N SER A 54 7.94 -9.41 -8.59
CA SER A 54 8.29 -9.92 -9.92
C SER A 54 9.73 -10.40 -9.95
N PRO A 55 10.02 -11.62 -10.43
CA PRO A 55 11.37 -12.03 -10.73
C PRO A 55 11.96 -11.12 -11.82
N SER A 56 13.14 -10.57 -11.61
CA SER A 56 13.78 -9.63 -12.54
C SER A 56 15.16 -10.07 -13.03
N GLY A 57 15.66 -11.22 -12.59
CA GLY A 57 16.94 -11.77 -13.04
C GLY A 57 17.50 -12.83 -12.09
N GLY A 58 18.71 -13.29 -12.39
CA GLY A 58 19.43 -14.29 -11.59
C GLY A 58 19.23 -15.73 -12.06
N SER A 59 20.13 -16.62 -11.66
CA SER A 59 20.13 -18.05 -12.02
C SER A 59 19.08 -18.88 -11.30
N TYR A 60 18.27 -18.27 -10.44
CA TYR A 60 17.39 -18.95 -9.52
C TYR A 60 15.95 -19.11 -9.97
N GLY A 61 15.63 -18.68 -11.17
CA GLY A 61 14.30 -18.89 -11.75
C GLY A 61 13.80 -20.35 -11.74
N ASN A 62 14.70 -21.28 -11.42
CA ASN A 62 14.42 -22.70 -11.41
C ASN A 62 14.23 -23.31 -10.00
N HIS A 63 14.49 -22.55 -8.93
CA HIS A 63 14.49 -23.09 -7.56
C HIS A 63 13.85 -22.16 -6.52
N PRO A 64 12.60 -21.70 -6.72
CA PRO A 64 11.92 -20.80 -5.78
C PRO A 64 11.62 -21.48 -4.43
N GLU A 65 11.72 -22.80 -4.38
CA GLU A 65 11.54 -23.57 -3.15
C GLU A 65 12.58 -23.25 -2.07
N TYR A 66 13.68 -22.58 -2.41
CA TYR A 66 14.75 -22.28 -1.45
C TYR A 66 14.66 -20.91 -0.79
N GLY A 67 13.68 -20.09 -1.14
CA GLY A 67 13.51 -18.79 -0.53
C GLY A 67 12.06 -18.48 -0.20
N ASN A 68 11.83 -17.90 0.96
CA ASN A 68 10.52 -17.40 1.36
C ASN A 68 10.45 -15.90 1.18
N LEU A 69 9.33 -15.42 0.66
CA LEU A 69 9.00 -14.00 0.70
C LEU A 69 8.78 -13.58 2.16
N TYR A 70 9.37 -12.47 2.53
CA TYR A 70 9.18 -11.84 3.83
C TYR A 70 8.44 -10.53 3.65
N LEU A 71 7.32 -10.38 4.34
CA LEU A 71 6.52 -9.17 4.34
C LEU A 71 6.11 -8.77 5.76
N ARG A 72 6.12 -7.47 6.04
CA ARG A 72 5.58 -6.87 7.25
C ARG A 72 4.99 -5.50 6.90
N CYS A 73 3.88 -5.15 7.51
CA CYS A 73 3.28 -3.84 7.39
C CYS A 73 3.25 -3.16 8.76
N ASP A 74 3.95 -2.04 8.91
CA ASP A 74 3.93 -1.23 10.11
C ASP A 74 2.98 -0.04 9.88
N ILE A 75 2.18 0.32 10.89
CA ILE A 75 1.16 1.37 10.82
C ILE A 75 1.53 2.47 11.83
N GLY A 76 1.96 3.61 11.33
CA GLY A 76 2.51 4.67 12.19
C GLY A 76 3.69 4.14 13.01
N SER A 77 3.59 4.25 14.33
CA SER A 77 4.59 3.72 15.27
C SER A 77 4.37 2.25 15.65
N VAL A 78 3.27 1.64 15.22
CA VAL A 78 2.93 0.27 15.57
C VAL A 78 3.59 -0.69 14.60
N ARG A 79 4.48 -1.51 15.14
CA ARG A 79 5.16 -2.55 14.35
C ARG A 79 4.22 -3.73 14.10
N GLY A 80 4.05 -4.08 12.83
CA GLY A 80 3.28 -5.26 12.43
C GLY A 80 4.00 -6.58 12.68
N THR A 81 3.26 -7.66 12.56
CA THR A 81 3.84 -9.01 12.58
C THR A 81 4.52 -9.30 11.25
N ALA A 82 5.73 -9.82 11.34
CA ALA A 82 6.44 -10.30 10.16
C ALA A 82 5.86 -11.65 9.71
N GLU A 83 5.68 -11.80 8.43
CA GLU A 83 5.13 -13.02 7.85
C GLU A 83 5.99 -13.51 6.69
N THR A 84 5.98 -14.82 6.51
CA THR A 84 6.50 -15.50 5.33
C THR A 84 5.32 -16.13 4.59
N PRO A 85 4.56 -15.34 3.81
CA PRO A 85 3.29 -15.79 3.27
C PRO A 85 3.42 -16.84 2.17
N GLY A 86 4.62 -17.20 1.79
CA GLY A 86 4.91 -18.24 0.82
C GLY A 86 6.30 -18.13 0.22
N ASN A 87 6.60 -19.05 -0.68
CA ASN A 87 7.86 -19.06 -1.40
C ASN A 87 7.97 -17.85 -2.33
N LEU A 88 9.19 -17.51 -2.69
CA LEU A 88 9.43 -16.50 -3.71
C LEU A 88 8.72 -16.87 -5.02
N PRO A 89 8.03 -15.90 -5.66
CA PRO A 89 7.24 -16.22 -6.85
C PRO A 89 8.12 -16.47 -8.08
N LYS A 90 7.74 -17.44 -8.89
CA LYS A 90 8.35 -17.67 -10.23
C LYS A 90 7.85 -16.69 -11.30
N THR A 91 6.68 -16.13 -11.09
CA THR A 91 6.01 -15.18 -12.00
C THR A 91 5.53 -14.00 -11.19
N PRO A 92 5.29 -12.84 -11.81
CA PRO A 92 4.73 -11.68 -11.13
C PRO A 92 3.51 -12.07 -10.31
N THR A 93 3.55 -11.82 -9.01
CA THR A 93 2.52 -12.23 -8.06
C THR A 93 2.18 -11.08 -7.12
N TYR A 94 0.88 -10.82 -6.98
CA TYR A 94 0.39 -9.83 -6.04
C TYR A 94 0.17 -10.44 -4.66
N TRP A 95 0.50 -9.61 -3.66
CA TRP A 95 0.19 -9.84 -2.25
C TRP A 95 -0.54 -8.63 -1.70
N TYR A 96 -1.53 -8.86 -0.85
CA TYR A 96 -2.38 -7.83 -0.29
C TYR A 96 -2.37 -7.91 1.22
N PHE A 97 -2.34 -6.75 1.86
CA PHE A 97 -2.51 -6.58 3.29
C PHE A 97 -3.67 -5.61 3.52
N VAL A 98 -4.55 -5.93 4.46
CA VAL A 98 -5.64 -5.02 4.86
C VAL A 98 -5.41 -4.60 6.30
N GLY A 99 -5.48 -3.31 6.57
CA GLY A 99 -5.31 -2.72 7.89
C GLY A 99 -6.23 -1.52 8.11
N GLU A 100 -6.09 -0.88 9.25
CA GLU A 100 -6.84 0.32 9.61
C GLU A 100 -5.89 1.44 10.03
N ALA A 101 -6.13 2.64 9.52
CA ALA A 101 -5.37 3.83 9.86
C ALA A 101 -6.17 5.10 9.54
N ASP A 102 -5.92 6.16 10.31
CA ASP A 102 -6.38 7.49 9.95
C ASP A 102 -5.68 7.99 8.68
N ALA A 103 -6.34 8.87 7.94
CA ALA A 103 -5.76 9.52 6.77
C ALA A 103 -4.43 10.20 7.12
N GLY A 104 -3.45 10.11 6.25
CA GLY A 104 -2.13 10.69 6.47
C GLY A 104 -1.19 9.88 7.36
N THR A 105 -1.63 8.77 7.96
CA THR A 105 -0.75 7.88 8.73
C THR A 105 0.30 7.25 7.81
N GLU A 106 1.57 7.25 8.23
CA GLU A 106 2.64 6.57 7.51
C GLU A 106 2.44 5.05 7.61
N ILE A 107 2.48 4.39 6.48
CA ILE A 107 2.42 2.93 6.34
C ILE A 107 3.77 2.45 5.81
N THR A 108 4.51 1.71 6.61
CA THR A 108 5.82 1.20 6.23
C THR A 108 5.71 -0.28 5.86
N VAL A 109 5.94 -0.59 4.60
CA VAL A 109 6.05 -1.97 4.11
C VAL A 109 7.52 -2.39 4.20
N VAL A 110 7.80 -3.38 4.99
CA VAL A 110 9.10 -4.05 5.06
C VAL A 110 9.02 -5.32 4.23
N TYR A 111 9.93 -5.48 3.32
CA TYR A 111 9.96 -6.60 2.39
C TYR A 111 11.37 -7.21 2.33
N GLY A 112 11.43 -8.46 1.95
CA GLY A 112 12.68 -9.15 1.78
C GLY A 112 12.50 -10.61 1.38
N ALA A 113 13.57 -11.33 1.42
CA ALA A 113 13.55 -12.78 1.30
C ALA A 113 14.28 -13.40 2.49
N ALA A 114 13.76 -14.49 2.98
CA ALA A 114 14.37 -15.31 4.01
C ALA A 114 14.79 -16.62 3.39
N ASP A 115 16.06 -16.97 3.58
CA ASP A 115 16.54 -18.30 3.38
C ASP A 115 16.14 -19.17 4.59
N THR A 116 16.01 -20.46 4.39
CA THR A 116 15.82 -21.43 5.48
C THR A 116 16.96 -21.42 6.49
N ALA A 117 18.08 -20.77 6.18
CA ALA A 117 19.31 -20.77 6.94
C ALA A 117 19.73 -19.46 7.59
N SER A 118 18.86 -18.46 7.77
CA SER A 118 19.15 -17.29 8.63
C SER A 118 19.51 -15.94 8.05
N SER A 119 19.67 -15.75 6.79
CA SER A 119 19.96 -14.40 6.26
C SER A 119 18.71 -13.73 5.67
N GLN A 120 18.14 -12.80 6.40
CA GLN A 120 17.15 -11.87 5.86
C GLN A 120 17.86 -10.67 5.27
N SER A 121 17.61 -10.39 4.01
CA SER A 121 17.84 -9.07 3.48
C SER A 121 16.50 -8.38 3.31
N SER A 122 16.37 -7.20 3.82
CA SER A 122 15.11 -6.47 3.82
C SER A 122 15.30 -5.02 3.40
N GLY A 123 14.30 -4.50 2.73
CA GLY A 123 14.14 -3.09 2.43
C GLY A 123 12.83 -2.57 2.98
N THR A 124 12.64 -1.27 2.87
CA THR A 124 11.42 -0.59 3.30
C THR A 124 10.87 0.31 2.21
N VAL A 125 9.54 0.34 2.11
CA VAL A 125 8.80 1.33 1.32
C VAL A 125 7.83 2.04 2.25
N LYS A 126 7.77 3.37 2.15
CA LYS A 126 6.84 4.20 2.91
C LYS A 126 5.71 4.66 1.99
N LEU A 127 4.51 4.44 2.44
CA LEU A 127 3.26 4.88 1.84
C LEU A 127 2.52 5.74 2.86
N THR A 128 1.51 6.47 2.41
CA THR A 128 0.64 7.26 3.30
C THR A 128 -0.78 6.75 3.18
N ALA A 129 -1.45 6.50 4.29
CA ALA A 129 -2.85 6.09 4.28
C ALA A 129 -3.69 7.15 3.54
N PRO A 130 -4.43 6.78 2.47
CA PRO A 130 -5.21 7.73 1.67
C PRO A 130 -6.31 8.41 2.49
N ALA A 131 -6.86 9.50 1.97
CA ALA A 131 -8.05 10.15 2.54
C ALA A 131 -9.21 9.16 2.71
N LEU A 132 -10.07 9.40 3.70
CA LEU A 132 -11.26 8.56 3.90
C LEU A 132 -12.22 8.72 2.71
N LEU A 133 -12.82 7.61 2.30
CA LEU A 133 -13.93 7.68 1.32
C LEU A 133 -15.10 8.40 2.01
N GLY A 134 -15.57 9.47 1.41
CA GLY A 134 -16.61 10.33 2.00
C GLY A 134 -16.10 11.65 2.57
N ASP A 135 -14.79 11.82 2.78
CA ASP A 135 -14.21 13.15 3.08
C ASP A 135 -14.24 14.09 1.86
N VAL A 136 -14.79 13.60 0.77
CA VAL A 136 -14.89 14.35 -0.48
C VAL A 136 -16.27 14.98 -0.56
N LEU A 137 -16.33 16.29 -0.41
CA LEU A 137 -17.55 17.05 -0.66
C LEU A 137 -17.82 17.10 -2.17
N TYR A 138 -19.02 16.66 -2.57
CA TYR A 138 -19.49 16.82 -3.93
C TYR A 138 -20.55 17.92 -4.01
N LEU A 139 -20.39 18.83 -4.94
CA LEU A 139 -21.44 19.80 -5.29
C LEU A 139 -22.13 19.36 -6.56
N ASN A 140 -23.46 19.45 -6.56
CA ASN A 140 -24.23 19.30 -7.79
C ASN A 140 -24.12 20.59 -8.61
N VAL A 141 -23.44 20.52 -9.73
CA VAL A 141 -23.30 21.64 -10.67
C VAL A 141 -23.99 21.24 -11.98
N ASN A 142 -25.14 21.84 -12.24
CA ASN A 142 -25.92 21.57 -13.46
C ASN A 142 -26.26 20.06 -13.66
N GLY A 143 -26.69 19.39 -12.59
CA GLY A 143 -27.06 17.97 -12.64
C GLY A 143 -25.90 16.98 -12.59
N SER A 144 -24.65 17.45 -12.49
CA SER A 144 -23.48 16.61 -12.37
C SER A 144 -22.81 16.77 -11.01
N ALA A 145 -22.52 15.66 -10.34
CA ALA A 145 -21.76 15.68 -9.10
C ALA A 145 -20.27 16.02 -9.42
N LYS A 146 -19.80 17.14 -8.91
CA LYS A 146 -18.41 17.56 -9.03
C LYS A 146 -17.74 17.54 -7.66
N GLN A 147 -16.59 16.90 -7.61
CA GLN A 147 -15.77 16.86 -6.40
C GLN A 147 -15.30 18.27 -6.03
N VAL A 148 -15.49 18.63 -4.75
CA VAL A 148 -14.97 19.86 -4.20
C VAL A 148 -13.55 19.60 -3.70
N THR A 149 -12.58 20.17 -4.40
CA THR A 149 -11.16 20.05 -3.99
C THR A 149 -10.78 21.12 -2.96
N ARG A 150 -11.61 22.16 -2.81
CA ARG A 150 -11.32 23.29 -1.94
C ARG A 150 -12.58 24.07 -1.61
N VAL A 151 -12.77 24.38 -0.34
CA VAL A 151 -13.82 25.30 0.11
C VAL A 151 -13.16 26.56 0.66
N LEU A 152 -13.46 27.70 0.08
CA LEU A 152 -12.99 28.98 0.57
C LEU A 152 -14.15 29.74 1.21
N LEU A 153 -13.99 30.14 2.44
CA LEU A 153 -14.90 31.04 3.13
C LEU A 153 -14.41 32.48 2.99
N ASN A 154 -15.29 33.38 2.64
CA ASN A 154 -14.98 34.80 2.70
C ASN A 154 -15.17 35.29 4.14
N VAL A 155 -14.09 35.63 4.80
CA VAL A 155 -14.10 36.19 6.15
C VAL A 155 -13.54 37.61 6.07
N ASN A 156 -14.41 38.58 6.23
CA ASN A 156 -14.05 40.02 6.17
C ASN A 156 -13.28 40.40 4.89
N GLY A 157 -13.76 39.94 3.74
CA GLY A 157 -13.14 40.22 2.44
C GLY A 157 -11.90 39.38 2.11
N THR A 158 -11.49 38.47 2.99
CA THR A 158 -10.35 37.58 2.76
C THR A 158 -10.82 36.15 2.61
N ALA A 159 -10.42 35.49 1.50
CA ALA A 159 -10.71 34.09 1.30
C ALA A 159 -9.83 33.24 2.25
N ARG A 160 -10.48 32.44 3.09
CA ARG A 160 -9.82 31.50 3.99
C ARG A 160 -10.26 30.08 3.67
N GLU A 161 -9.33 29.16 3.69
CA GLU A 161 -9.64 27.74 3.48
C GLU A 161 -10.42 27.19 4.68
N ALA A 162 -11.59 26.60 4.40
CA ALA A 162 -12.41 25.98 5.42
C ALA A 162 -12.03 24.50 5.55
N LEU A 163 -11.79 24.06 6.78
CA LEU A 163 -11.76 22.64 7.09
C LEU A 163 -13.20 22.12 7.09
N VAL A 164 -13.55 21.38 6.05
CA VAL A 164 -14.81 20.63 6.03
C VAL A 164 -14.62 19.40 6.90
N LYS A 165 -15.15 19.42 8.14
CA LYS A 165 -15.26 18.20 8.93
C LYS A 165 -16.43 17.39 8.40
N ALA A 166 -16.18 16.18 7.94
CA ALA A 166 -17.24 15.21 7.76
C ALA A 166 -17.90 14.97 9.13
N ASN A 167 -19.21 15.10 9.20
CA ASN A 167 -19.96 14.74 10.39
C ASN A 167 -20.00 13.21 10.46
N PRO A 168 -19.75 12.60 11.65
CA PRO A 168 -19.78 11.15 11.83
C PRO A 168 -21.16 10.55 11.50
#